data_770314ed3b47fcd952d982fe6bc4c1d2
#
_entry.id   770314ed3b47fcd952d982fe6bc4c1d2
#
_cell.length_a   1.000
_cell.length_b   1.000
_cell.length_c   1.000
_cell.angle_alpha   90.00
_cell.angle_beta   90.00
_cell.angle_gamma   90.00
#
_symmetry.space_group_name_H-M   'P 1'
#
loop_
_entity.id
_entity.type
_entity.pdbx_description
1 polymer ?
#
loop_
_entity_poly.entity_id
_entity_poly.type
_entity_poly.pdbx_seq_one_letter_code
_entity_poly.pdbx_strand_id
1 'polypeptide(L)'
;SSAASDVYKRQDLHTLGIKKVVMMTGDSKRNAQRVADELGIDELHAEVLPEDKAAYVKQAKAEGYTVMMVGDGINDSPAISEAHVGIAMNEGAPIAQKIANVTISSDHLQALVDLRRISMALMKRIKANYNGIVGFNGALVGGGVLGIMPPSQTAWLHNLFTLGIGLESMTPLLKKEEQKETVPTIDVTADSVVA
;
A
#
# COMPACT_ATOMS: atom_id res chain seq x y z
N SER A 1 15.99 1.76 -20.46
CA SER A 1 15.31 0.56 -19.97
C SER A 1 14.54 0.78 -18.65
N SER A 2 14.84 1.83 -17.84
CA SER A 2 14.07 2.13 -16.61
C SER A 2 12.68 2.71 -16.90
N ALA A 3 12.57 3.65 -17.82
CA ALA A 3 11.29 4.31 -18.15
C ALA A 3 10.21 3.35 -18.63
N ALA A 4 10.55 2.40 -19.51
CA ALA A 4 9.59 1.38 -19.94
C ALA A 4 9.09 0.54 -18.74
N SER A 5 9.97 0.20 -17.80
CA SER A 5 9.61 -0.50 -16.56
C SER A 5 8.62 0.31 -15.71
N ASP A 6 8.79 1.61 -15.63
CA ASP A 6 7.95 2.47 -14.77
C ASP A 6 6.56 2.74 -15.37
N VAL A 7 6.44 2.76 -16.70
CA VAL A 7 5.13 2.77 -17.39
C VAL A 7 4.32 1.52 -17.06
N TYR A 8 4.95 0.33 -17.08
CA TYR A 8 4.27 -0.91 -16.67
C TYR A 8 3.81 -0.85 -15.20
N LYS A 9 4.62 -0.31 -14.32
CA LYS A 9 4.27 -0.16 -12.88
C LYS A 9 3.08 0.77 -12.66
N ARG A 10 2.96 1.86 -13.43
CA ARG A 10 1.76 2.70 -13.42
C ARG A 10 0.52 1.90 -13.84
N GLN A 11 0.65 1.11 -14.91
CA GLN A 11 -0.44 0.26 -15.39
C GLN A 11 -0.86 -0.77 -14.32
N ASP A 12 0.11 -1.32 -13.59
CA ASP A 12 -0.13 -2.19 -12.44
C ASP A 12 -0.91 -1.47 -11.33
N LEU A 13 -0.58 -0.22 -11.01
CA LEU A 13 -1.34 0.58 -10.03
C LEU A 13 -2.80 0.75 -10.45
N HIS A 14 -3.07 1.00 -11.74
CA HIS A 14 -4.45 1.08 -12.24
C HIS A 14 -5.18 -0.27 -12.12
N THR A 15 -4.53 -1.38 -12.45
CA THR A 15 -5.11 -2.73 -12.28
C THR A 15 -5.40 -3.06 -10.82
N LEU A 16 -4.65 -2.48 -9.88
CA LEU A 16 -4.85 -2.58 -8.44
C LEU A 16 -5.86 -1.54 -7.89
N GLY A 17 -6.60 -0.87 -8.78
CA GLY A 17 -7.72 0.00 -8.43
C GLY A 17 -7.36 1.44 -8.11
N ILE A 18 -6.14 1.91 -8.44
CA ILE A 18 -5.80 3.33 -8.43
C ILE A 18 -6.45 3.97 -9.67
N LYS A 19 -7.35 4.93 -9.45
CA LYS A 19 -8.11 5.54 -10.53
C LYS A 19 -7.30 6.56 -11.33
N LYS A 20 -6.38 7.27 -10.66
CA LYS A 20 -5.64 8.39 -11.23
C LYS A 20 -4.28 8.52 -10.55
N VAL A 21 -3.24 8.68 -11.35
CA VAL A 21 -1.88 8.97 -10.89
C VAL A 21 -1.55 10.40 -11.28
N VAL A 22 -1.28 11.24 -10.29
CA VAL A 22 -1.02 12.68 -10.46
C VAL A 22 0.40 12.98 -10.06
N MET A 23 1.11 13.72 -10.89
CA MET A 23 2.46 14.23 -10.60
C MET A 23 2.37 15.72 -10.25
N MET A 24 2.89 16.09 -9.08
CA MET A 24 3.00 17.47 -8.64
C MET A 24 4.46 17.79 -8.35
N THR A 25 5.03 18.75 -9.06
CA THR A 25 6.45 19.11 -8.94
C THR A 25 6.65 20.63 -8.98
N GLY A 26 7.68 21.10 -8.27
CA GLY A 26 8.16 22.46 -8.37
C GLY A 26 9.03 22.74 -9.62
N ASP A 27 9.35 21.70 -10.39
CA ASP A 27 10.16 21.82 -11.60
C ASP A 27 9.43 22.58 -12.71
N SER A 28 10.23 23.10 -13.67
CA SER A 28 9.69 23.77 -14.84
C SER A 28 8.79 22.85 -15.65
N LYS A 29 7.72 23.41 -16.20
CA LYS A 29 6.73 22.69 -17.00
C LYS A 29 7.35 21.81 -18.09
N ARG A 30 8.44 22.29 -18.73
CA ARG A 30 9.13 21.55 -19.81
C ARG A 30 9.77 20.26 -19.30
N ASN A 31 10.44 20.31 -18.14
CA ASN A 31 11.10 19.14 -17.57
C ASN A 31 10.05 18.16 -17.02
N ALA A 32 9.06 18.67 -16.30
CA ALA A 32 7.99 17.91 -15.74
C ALA A 32 7.17 17.17 -16.82
N GLN A 33 6.86 17.85 -17.94
CA GLN A 33 6.12 17.25 -19.05
C GLN A 33 6.85 16.05 -19.65
N ARG A 34 8.19 16.19 -19.87
CA ARG A 34 8.99 15.08 -20.40
C ARG A 34 8.93 13.85 -19.48
N VAL A 35 9.04 14.04 -18.17
CA VAL A 35 8.98 12.96 -17.20
C VAL A 35 7.56 12.37 -17.13
N ALA A 36 6.54 13.21 -17.15
CA ALA A 36 5.14 12.77 -17.13
C ALA A 36 4.79 11.93 -18.37
N ASP A 37 5.25 12.34 -19.55
CA ASP A 37 5.05 11.61 -20.81
C ASP A 37 5.80 10.26 -20.78
N GLU A 38 7.04 10.26 -20.27
CA GLU A 38 7.87 9.07 -20.14
C GLU A 38 7.26 8.04 -19.17
N LEU A 39 6.67 8.50 -18.06
CA LEU A 39 6.00 7.65 -17.07
C LEU A 39 4.54 7.39 -17.40
N GLY A 40 3.97 8.10 -18.36
CA GLY A 40 2.56 8.02 -18.74
C GLY A 40 1.60 8.50 -17.64
N ILE A 41 1.97 9.54 -16.89
CA ILE A 41 1.18 10.13 -15.79
C ILE A 41 -0.17 10.62 -16.31
N ASP A 42 -1.24 10.45 -15.52
CA ASP A 42 -2.60 10.83 -15.92
C ASP A 42 -2.84 12.34 -15.85
N GLU A 43 -2.22 13.02 -14.88
CA GLU A 43 -2.35 14.46 -14.69
C GLU A 43 -1.04 15.04 -14.14
N LEU A 44 -0.62 16.18 -14.71
CA LEU A 44 0.60 16.88 -14.33
C LEU A 44 0.29 18.28 -13.82
N HIS A 45 0.82 18.60 -12.63
CA HIS A 45 0.93 19.95 -12.11
C HIS A 45 2.41 20.29 -11.93
N ALA A 46 2.91 21.17 -12.76
CA ALA A 46 4.28 21.68 -12.71
C ALA A 46 4.32 23.08 -12.07
N GLU A 47 5.50 23.48 -11.58
CA GLU A 47 5.73 24.80 -10.98
C GLU A 47 4.84 25.07 -9.76
N VAL A 48 4.47 24.01 -9.02
CA VAL A 48 3.60 24.12 -7.85
C VAL A 48 4.39 24.37 -6.57
N LEU A 49 3.84 25.20 -5.71
CA LEU A 49 4.37 25.45 -4.38
C LEU A 49 3.92 24.34 -3.38
N PRO A 50 4.60 24.21 -2.24
CA PRO A 50 4.21 23.23 -1.21
C PRO A 50 2.75 23.37 -0.75
N GLU A 51 2.27 24.61 -0.61
CA GLU A 51 0.90 24.92 -0.20
C GLU A 51 -0.11 24.45 -1.27
N ASP A 52 0.21 24.58 -2.54
CA ASP A 52 -0.66 24.16 -3.65
C ASP A 52 -0.83 22.64 -3.66
N LYS A 53 0.24 21.89 -3.34
CA LYS A 53 0.16 20.43 -3.21
C LYS A 53 -0.82 20.00 -2.10
N ALA A 54 -0.76 20.65 -0.95
CA ALA A 54 -1.67 20.38 0.16
C ALA A 54 -3.12 20.79 -0.20
N ALA A 55 -3.30 21.93 -0.86
CA ALA A 55 -4.59 22.40 -1.32
C ALA A 55 -5.23 21.43 -2.33
N TYR A 56 -4.45 20.90 -3.29
CA TYR A 56 -4.89 19.90 -4.25
C TYR A 56 -5.36 18.61 -3.54
N VAL A 57 -4.57 18.11 -2.58
CA VAL A 57 -4.94 16.92 -1.79
C VAL A 57 -6.26 17.15 -1.06
N LYS A 58 -6.42 18.32 -0.43
CA LYS A 58 -7.66 18.69 0.27
C LYS A 58 -8.86 18.76 -0.67
N GLN A 59 -8.68 19.34 -1.85
CA GLN A 59 -9.72 19.39 -2.88
C GLN A 59 -10.12 18.00 -3.35
N ALA A 60 -9.16 17.14 -3.70
CA ALA A 60 -9.42 15.77 -4.14
C ALA A 60 -10.19 14.96 -3.08
N LYS A 61 -9.87 15.17 -1.79
CA LYS A 61 -10.63 14.57 -0.67
C LYS A 61 -12.06 15.08 -0.62
N ALA A 62 -12.29 16.37 -0.82
CA ALA A 62 -13.63 16.97 -0.86
C ALA A 62 -14.46 16.46 -2.03
N GLU A 63 -13.84 16.12 -3.16
CA GLU A 63 -14.46 15.47 -4.31
C GLU A 63 -14.76 13.97 -4.08
N GLY A 64 -14.42 13.42 -2.92
CA GLY A 64 -14.71 12.04 -2.54
C GLY A 64 -13.64 11.03 -2.93
N TYR A 65 -12.46 11.46 -3.35
CA TYR A 65 -11.34 10.56 -3.60
C TYR A 65 -10.66 10.13 -2.31
N THR A 66 -10.24 8.88 -2.25
CA THR A 66 -9.25 8.43 -1.26
C THR A 66 -7.87 8.72 -1.81
N VAL A 67 -7.17 9.67 -1.17
CA VAL A 67 -5.90 10.19 -1.64
C VAL A 67 -4.73 9.52 -0.92
N MET A 68 -3.78 9.00 -1.69
CA MET A 68 -2.46 8.58 -1.26
C MET A 68 -1.46 9.62 -1.76
N MET A 69 -0.67 10.20 -0.86
CA MET A 69 0.40 11.15 -1.20
C MET A 69 1.75 10.51 -0.93
N VAL A 70 2.62 10.57 -1.93
CA VAL A 70 4.00 10.09 -1.84
C VAL A 70 4.94 11.28 -1.98
N GLY A 71 5.88 11.40 -1.09
CA GLY A 71 6.87 12.49 -1.13
C GLY A 71 8.15 12.12 -0.39
N ASP A 72 9.22 12.84 -0.68
CA ASP A 72 10.57 12.59 -0.15
C ASP A 72 11.10 13.76 0.69
N GLY A 73 10.51 14.94 0.58
CA GLY A 73 11.04 16.17 1.12
C GLY A 73 10.19 16.85 2.21
N ILE A 74 10.81 17.87 2.82
CA ILE A 74 10.15 18.78 3.77
C ILE A 74 8.97 19.49 3.09
N ASN A 75 9.13 19.83 1.81
CA ASN A 75 8.13 20.54 1.01
C ASN A 75 6.85 19.73 0.78
N ASP A 76 6.93 18.41 0.85
CA ASP A 76 5.77 17.52 0.70
C ASP A 76 5.05 17.25 2.01
N SER A 77 5.68 17.61 3.13
CA SER A 77 5.16 17.35 4.48
C SER A 77 3.71 17.82 4.70
N PRO A 78 3.30 19.02 4.27
CA PRO A 78 1.90 19.45 4.41
C PRO A 78 0.93 18.58 3.61
N ALA A 79 1.30 18.19 2.38
CA ALA A 79 0.47 17.34 1.53
C ALA A 79 0.42 15.89 2.03
N ILE A 80 1.53 15.35 2.53
CA ILE A 80 1.61 14.03 3.18
C ILE A 80 0.69 13.98 4.40
N SER A 81 0.73 15.01 5.25
CA SER A 81 -0.12 15.10 6.44
C SER A 81 -1.61 15.25 6.11
N GLU A 82 -1.95 15.93 5.03
CA GLU A 82 -3.33 16.15 4.58
C GLU A 82 -3.95 14.90 3.96
N ALA A 83 -3.17 14.02 3.36
CA ALA A 83 -3.65 12.83 2.63
C ALA A 83 -4.33 11.80 3.55
N HIS A 84 -5.15 10.91 2.97
CA HIS A 84 -5.67 9.75 3.71
C HIS A 84 -4.57 8.75 4.04
N VAL A 85 -3.60 8.60 3.13
CA VAL A 85 -2.40 7.80 3.33
C VAL A 85 -1.20 8.62 2.87
N GLY A 86 -0.39 9.06 3.82
CA GLY A 86 0.89 9.73 3.56
C GLY A 86 2.01 8.71 3.53
N ILE A 87 2.83 8.74 2.49
CA ILE A 87 3.97 7.86 2.28
C ILE A 87 5.23 8.70 2.15
N ALA A 88 6.22 8.41 2.99
CA ALA A 88 7.55 9.00 2.88
C ALA A 88 8.53 8.01 2.25
N MET A 89 9.37 8.51 1.34
CA MET A 89 10.47 7.74 0.78
C MET A 89 11.63 7.69 1.80
N ASN A 90 12.44 6.62 1.77
CA ASN A 90 13.48 6.37 2.79
C ASN A 90 14.58 7.44 2.83
N GLU A 91 14.92 8.02 1.70
CA GLU A 91 15.88 9.13 1.62
C GLU A 91 15.26 10.50 1.95
N GLY A 92 13.95 10.51 2.28
CA GLY A 92 13.21 11.70 2.63
C GLY A 92 13.65 12.32 3.95
N ALA A 93 13.31 13.59 4.11
CA ALA A 93 13.60 14.33 5.32
C ALA A 93 13.02 13.64 6.56
N PRO A 94 13.73 13.63 7.71
CA PRO A 94 13.27 13.00 8.94
C PRO A 94 11.87 13.47 9.40
N ILE A 95 11.49 14.69 9.05
CA ILE A 95 10.18 15.25 9.37
C ILE A 95 9.08 14.57 8.54
N ALA A 96 9.31 14.33 7.24
CA ALA A 96 8.36 13.63 6.38
C ALA A 96 8.12 12.20 6.86
N GLN A 97 9.18 11.51 7.28
CA GLN A 97 9.07 10.16 7.84
C GLN A 97 8.25 10.11 9.14
N LYS A 98 8.35 11.16 9.98
CA LYS A 98 7.61 11.23 11.26
C LYS A 98 6.10 11.46 11.08
N ILE A 99 5.69 12.13 10.02
CA ILE A 99 4.28 12.45 9.78
C ILE A 99 3.61 11.47 8.81
N ALA A 100 4.39 10.71 8.04
CA ALA A 100 3.87 9.73 7.12
C ALA A 100 3.27 8.51 7.86
N ASN A 101 2.23 7.93 7.27
CA ASN A 101 1.64 6.67 7.75
C ASN A 101 2.51 5.46 7.39
N VAL A 102 3.26 5.56 6.30
CA VAL A 102 4.13 4.51 5.78
C VAL A 102 5.45 5.11 5.33
N THR A 103 6.55 4.45 5.62
CA THR A 103 7.87 4.76 5.06
C THR A 103 8.31 3.63 4.15
N ILE A 104 8.73 3.95 2.93
CA ILE A 104 9.21 2.99 1.93
C ILE A 104 10.72 3.14 1.80
N SER A 105 11.46 2.04 1.98
CA SER A 105 12.93 2.01 1.89
C SER A 105 13.46 1.88 0.45
N SER A 106 12.71 2.33 -0.53
CA SER A 106 13.05 2.21 -1.95
C SER A 106 12.53 3.41 -2.72
N ASP A 107 13.30 3.88 -3.69
CA ASP A 107 12.94 4.99 -4.58
C ASP A 107 12.17 4.53 -5.83
N HIS A 108 11.83 3.24 -5.88
CA HIS A 108 11.17 2.67 -7.04
C HIS A 108 9.65 2.60 -6.88
N LEU A 109 8.92 2.96 -7.94
CA LEU A 109 7.46 2.79 -8.06
C LEU A 109 6.99 1.36 -7.75
N GLN A 110 7.87 0.36 -7.93
CA GLN A 110 7.57 -1.04 -7.59
C GLN A 110 7.16 -1.21 -6.12
N ALA A 111 7.78 -0.49 -5.21
CA ALA A 111 7.45 -0.54 -3.79
C ALA A 111 6.01 -0.10 -3.50
N LEU A 112 5.47 0.86 -4.27
CA LEU A 112 4.06 1.28 -4.18
C LEU A 112 3.11 0.20 -4.70
N VAL A 113 3.47 -0.48 -5.80
CA VAL A 113 2.72 -1.62 -6.33
C VAL A 113 2.66 -2.74 -5.28
N ASP A 114 3.80 -3.07 -4.67
CA ASP A 114 3.90 -4.11 -3.66
C ASP A 114 3.12 -3.76 -2.39
N LEU A 115 3.22 -2.52 -1.92
CA LEU A 115 2.43 -2.01 -0.80
C LEU A 115 0.94 -2.18 -1.09
N ARG A 116 0.50 -1.85 -2.29
CA ARG A 116 -0.91 -1.98 -2.68
C ARG A 116 -1.34 -3.44 -2.75
N ARG A 117 -0.53 -4.33 -3.33
CA ARG A 117 -0.78 -5.78 -3.37
C ARG A 117 -0.91 -6.37 -1.98
N ILE A 118 0.03 -6.06 -1.08
CA ILE A 118 0.01 -6.51 0.32
C ILE A 118 -1.24 -6.01 1.03
N SER A 119 -1.58 -4.73 0.89
CA SER A 119 -2.79 -4.13 1.49
C SER A 119 -4.06 -4.84 1.04
N MET A 120 -4.19 -5.12 -0.25
CA MET A 120 -5.36 -5.82 -0.80
C MET A 120 -5.44 -7.26 -0.31
N ALA A 121 -4.33 -8.00 -0.29
CA ALA A 121 -4.25 -9.36 0.23
C ALA A 121 -4.61 -9.41 1.72
N LEU A 122 -4.09 -8.47 2.51
CA LEU A 122 -4.42 -8.32 3.93
C LEU A 122 -5.91 -8.06 4.16
N MET A 123 -6.49 -7.12 3.42
CA MET A 123 -7.91 -6.80 3.55
C MET A 123 -8.80 -7.97 3.13
N LYS A 124 -8.40 -8.74 2.10
CA LYS A 124 -9.10 -9.97 1.71
C LYS A 124 -9.08 -11.01 2.84
N ARG A 125 -7.92 -11.22 3.46
CA ARG A 125 -7.77 -12.13 4.61
C ARG A 125 -8.60 -11.68 5.80
N ILE A 126 -8.52 -10.39 6.17
CA ILE A 126 -9.32 -9.84 7.28
C ILE A 126 -10.81 -10.07 7.06
N LYS A 127 -11.32 -9.79 5.85
CA LYS A 127 -12.75 -10.02 5.52
C LYS A 127 -13.12 -11.49 5.57
N ALA A 128 -12.27 -12.38 5.06
CA ALA A 128 -12.50 -13.83 5.11
C ALA A 128 -12.55 -14.33 6.56
N ASN A 129 -11.58 -13.93 7.38
CA ASN A 129 -11.54 -14.31 8.79
C ASN A 129 -12.71 -13.75 9.56
N TYR A 130 -13.09 -12.50 9.33
CA TYR A 130 -14.27 -11.88 9.96
C TYR A 130 -15.55 -12.64 9.62
N ASN A 131 -15.80 -12.91 8.35
CA ASN A 131 -16.97 -13.65 7.90
C ASN A 131 -16.98 -15.09 8.46
N GLY A 132 -15.81 -15.74 8.49
CA GLY A 132 -15.64 -17.06 9.10
C GLY A 132 -15.99 -17.06 10.59
N ILE A 133 -15.46 -16.09 11.34
CA ILE A 133 -15.71 -15.93 12.78
C ILE A 133 -17.20 -15.68 13.04
N VAL A 134 -17.79 -14.72 12.35
CA VAL A 134 -19.21 -14.36 12.54
C VAL A 134 -20.14 -15.53 12.16
N GLY A 135 -19.89 -16.16 11.00
CA GLY A 135 -20.69 -17.29 10.53
C GLY A 135 -20.58 -18.51 11.44
N PHE A 136 -19.36 -18.87 11.83
CA PHE A 136 -19.13 -20.03 12.70
C PHE A 136 -19.72 -19.82 14.10
N ASN A 137 -19.48 -18.66 14.71
CA ASN A 137 -20.05 -18.33 16.02
C ASN A 137 -21.58 -18.26 15.97
N GLY A 138 -22.15 -17.70 14.90
CA GLY A 138 -23.59 -17.70 14.69
C GLY A 138 -24.16 -19.10 14.62
N ALA A 139 -23.51 -20.03 13.93
CA ALA A 139 -23.88 -21.43 13.86
C ALA A 139 -23.79 -22.14 15.23
N LEU A 140 -22.72 -21.86 16.00
CA LEU A 140 -22.58 -22.42 17.36
C LEU A 140 -23.68 -21.93 18.31
N VAL A 141 -23.99 -20.63 18.27
CA VAL A 141 -25.06 -20.03 19.07
C VAL A 141 -26.42 -20.65 18.67
N GLY A 142 -26.71 -20.72 17.37
CA GLY A 142 -27.92 -21.35 16.85
C GLY A 142 -28.05 -22.82 17.27
N GLY A 143 -26.98 -23.60 17.17
CA GLY A 143 -26.94 -25.00 17.61
C GLY A 143 -27.16 -25.17 19.11
N GLY A 144 -26.64 -24.25 19.92
CA GLY A 144 -26.89 -24.22 21.36
C GLY A 144 -28.34 -23.89 21.72
N VAL A 145 -28.90 -22.88 21.06
CA VAL A 145 -30.31 -22.48 21.28
C VAL A 145 -31.29 -23.59 20.87
N LEU A 146 -31.01 -24.30 19.78
CA LEU A 146 -31.83 -25.45 19.32
C LEU A 146 -31.60 -26.72 20.14
N GLY A 147 -30.70 -26.70 21.13
CA GLY A 147 -30.41 -27.87 21.96
C GLY A 147 -29.63 -28.99 21.26
N ILE A 148 -29.08 -28.70 20.07
CA ILE A 148 -28.29 -29.66 19.26
C ILE A 148 -26.92 -29.92 19.88
N MET A 149 -26.35 -28.89 20.50
CA MET A 149 -25.01 -28.94 21.09
C MET A 149 -24.97 -28.47 22.53
N PRO A 150 -24.34 -29.24 23.44
CA PRO A 150 -24.15 -28.78 24.81
C PRO A 150 -23.13 -27.63 24.89
N PRO A 151 -23.24 -26.74 25.90
CA PRO A 151 -22.38 -25.56 26.04
C PRO A 151 -20.86 -25.86 26.07
N SER A 152 -20.50 -27.00 26.62
CA SER A 152 -19.08 -27.43 26.66
C SER A 152 -18.49 -27.71 25.27
N GLN A 153 -19.29 -28.32 24.39
CA GLN A 153 -18.86 -28.59 23.00
C GLN A 153 -18.79 -27.32 22.19
N THR A 154 -19.73 -26.38 22.33
CA THR A 154 -19.70 -25.08 21.65
C THR A 154 -18.46 -24.26 22.05
N ALA A 155 -18.10 -24.24 23.34
CA ALA A 155 -16.93 -23.57 23.85
C ALA A 155 -15.62 -24.18 23.27
N TRP A 156 -15.55 -25.50 23.22
CA TRP A 156 -14.40 -26.22 22.66
C TRP A 156 -14.21 -25.92 21.17
N LEU A 157 -15.26 -26.01 20.39
CA LEU A 157 -15.26 -25.73 18.96
C LEU A 157 -14.91 -24.26 18.66
N HIS A 158 -15.44 -23.32 19.45
CA HIS A 158 -15.10 -21.92 19.35
C HIS A 158 -13.59 -21.69 19.53
N ASN A 159 -13.01 -22.24 20.60
CA ASN A 159 -11.59 -22.08 20.88
C ASN A 159 -10.70 -22.71 19.81
N LEU A 160 -11.07 -23.91 19.33
CA LEU A 160 -10.34 -24.61 18.28
C LEU A 160 -10.37 -23.83 16.96
N PHE A 161 -11.53 -23.29 16.60
CA PHE A 161 -11.69 -22.47 15.40
C PHE A 161 -10.90 -21.16 15.47
N THR A 162 -10.93 -20.49 16.63
CA THR A 162 -10.16 -19.26 16.87
C THR A 162 -8.66 -19.53 16.75
N LEU A 163 -8.18 -20.63 17.31
CA LEU A 163 -6.78 -21.05 17.18
C LEU A 163 -6.43 -21.32 15.71
N GLY A 164 -7.29 -22.00 14.97
CA GLY A 164 -7.11 -22.28 13.54
C GLY A 164 -6.96 -21.01 12.71
N ILE A 165 -7.85 -20.01 12.92
CA ILE A 165 -7.73 -18.70 12.25
C ILE A 165 -6.43 -17.98 12.65
N GLY A 166 -6.03 -18.06 13.92
CA GLY A 166 -4.77 -17.51 14.39
C GLY A 166 -3.58 -18.10 13.66
N LEU A 167 -3.52 -19.41 13.51
CA LEU A 167 -2.44 -20.11 12.78
C LEU A 167 -2.46 -19.78 11.29
N GLU A 168 -3.63 -19.73 10.65
CA GLU A 168 -3.75 -19.29 9.25
C GLU A 168 -3.23 -17.86 9.08
N SER A 169 -3.54 -16.97 10.01
CA SER A 169 -3.10 -15.57 9.96
C SER A 169 -1.58 -15.38 10.04
N MET A 170 -0.84 -16.38 10.51
CA MET A 170 0.63 -16.40 10.54
C MET A 170 1.26 -16.79 9.19
N THR A 171 0.45 -17.26 8.23
CA THR A 171 0.98 -17.62 6.90
C THR A 171 1.31 -16.38 6.06
N PRO A 172 2.31 -16.42 5.16
CA PRO A 172 2.64 -15.32 4.26
C PRO A 172 1.44 -14.86 3.44
N LEU A 173 1.30 -13.55 3.24
CA LEU A 173 0.21 -12.95 2.45
C LEU A 173 0.42 -13.12 0.95
N LEU A 174 1.68 -13.01 0.50
CA LEU A 174 2.07 -13.18 -0.89
C LEU A 174 2.68 -14.55 -1.12
N LYS A 175 2.42 -15.15 -2.28
CA LYS A 175 3.06 -16.41 -2.67
C LYS A 175 4.54 -16.18 -2.96
N LYS A 176 5.37 -17.23 -2.74
CA LYS A 176 6.83 -17.17 -2.92
C LYS A 176 7.27 -16.73 -4.34
N GLU A 177 6.44 -16.93 -5.35
CA GLU A 177 6.69 -16.50 -6.72
C GLU A 177 6.53 -14.99 -6.91
N GLU A 178 5.53 -14.39 -6.25
CA GLU A 178 5.33 -12.93 -6.24
C GLU A 178 6.42 -12.21 -5.42
N GLN A 179 7.01 -12.89 -4.42
CA GLN A 179 8.13 -12.34 -3.64
C GLN A 179 9.46 -12.33 -4.42
N LYS A 180 9.66 -13.18 -5.42
CA LYS A 180 10.88 -13.20 -6.24
C LYS A 180 10.94 -12.07 -7.27
N GLU A 181 9.81 -11.57 -7.76
CA GLU A 181 9.76 -10.41 -8.64
C GLU A 181 10.01 -9.09 -7.91
N THR A 182 9.82 -9.07 -6.58
CA THR A 182 9.86 -7.85 -5.76
C THR A 182 11.22 -7.59 -5.10
N VAL A 183 12.12 -8.57 -5.05
CA VAL A 183 13.47 -8.40 -4.50
C VAL A 183 14.47 -8.54 -5.63
N PRO A 184 15.08 -7.43 -6.14
CA PRO A 184 16.27 -7.57 -6.96
C PRO A 184 17.32 -8.27 -6.11
N THR A 185 17.72 -9.47 -6.50
CA THR A 185 18.87 -10.16 -5.92
C THR A 185 20.07 -9.28 -6.20
N ILE A 186 20.50 -8.53 -5.21
CA ILE A 186 21.82 -7.88 -5.24
C ILE A 186 22.78 -9.04 -5.11
N ASP A 187 23.29 -9.48 -6.25
CA ASP A 187 24.42 -10.40 -6.32
C ASP A 187 25.64 -9.64 -5.81
N VAL A 188 25.87 -9.73 -4.50
CA VAL A 188 27.11 -9.27 -3.89
C VAL A 188 28.16 -10.32 -4.24
N THR A 189 28.60 -10.32 -5.50
CA THR A 189 29.87 -10.94 -5.84
C THR A 189 30.95 -10.10 -5.18
N ALA A 190 31.54 -10.68 -4.17
CA ALA A 190 32.72 -10.20 -3.50
C ALA A 190 33.91 -10.22 -4.48
N ASP A 191 34.02 -9.18 -5.32
CA ASP A 191 35.23 -8.90 -6.11
C ASP A 191 35.28 -7.40 -6.47
N SER A 192 35.56 -6.57 -5.47
CA SER A 192 36.22 -5.27 -5.67
C SER A 192 36.64 -4.66 -4.32
N VAL A 193 37.45 -5.40 -3.59
CA VAL A 193 38.34 -4.81 -2.58
C VAL A 193 39.76 -5.05 -3.07
N VAL A 194 40.29 -4.16 -3.88
CA VAL A 194 41.75 -3.82 -3.95
C VAL A 194 41.94 -2.48 -4.67
N ALA A 195 42.69 -1.61 -3.95
CA ALA A 195 43.37 -0.36 -4.31
C ALA A 195 42.55 0.91 -4.13
#